data_f7b962e8dfcf2bb203992467b6a93d21
#
_entry.id   f7b962e8dfcf2bb203992467b6a93d21
#
_cell.length_a   1.000
_cell.length_b   1.000
_cell.length_c   1.000
_cell.angle_alpha   90.00
_cell.angle_beta   90.00
_cell.angle_gamma   90.00
#
_symmetry.space_group_name_H-M   'P 1'
#
loop_
_entity.id
_entity.type
_entity.pdbx_description
1 polymer ?
#
loop_
_entity_poly.entity_id
_entity_poly.type
_entity_poly.pdbx_seq_one_letter_code
_entity_poly.pdbx_strand_id
1 'polypeptide(L)'
;MITLAQHLIWLSGLFLLTACGEAYQMSALSKPATQQKPMAHLEAKIDSVTMQQSETFPVQVTTLVKGRLPSKCNKIQEVETTLRDNVFEVKFLVDPVLFLNCPTQSENFEQKVDLPAEGLKAGEYVVNVNNIITSFRLRKDNHLQVQH
;
A
#
# COMPACT_ATOMS: atom_id res chain seq x y z
N MET A 1 3.75 67.03 -22.88
CA MET A 1 5.00 67.71 -23.13
C MET A 1 6.02 66.65 -23.40
N ILE A 2 6.25 66.26 -24.72
CA ILE A 2 7.34 66.79 -25.55
C ILE A 2 8.67 66.38 -24.91
N THR A 3 9.58 65.59 -25.48
CA THR A 3 10.21 65.44 -26.80
C THR A 3 11.04 64.14 -26.76
N LEU A 4 10.99 63.25 -27.75
CA LEU A 4 11.79 63.25 -29.00
C LEU A 4 13.30 63.38 -28.85
N ALA A 5 14.02 62.42 -29.29
CA ALA A 5 15.07 62.42 -30.33
C ALA A 5 15.97 61.20 -30.15
N GLN A 6 15.98 60.20 -31.04
CA GLN A 6 16.76 60.11 -32.28
C GLN A 6 18.28 60.13 -32.07
N HIS A 7 18.93 59.07 -32.51
CA HIS A 7 20.00 58.94 -33.51
C HIS A 7 20.59 57.53 -33.40
N LEU A 8 20.38 56.64 -34.36
CA LEU A 8 21.04 56.48 -35.67
C LEU A 8 22.52 56.04 -35.59
N ILE A 9 22.68 54.79 -36.09
CA ILE A 9 23.68 54.35 -37.11
C ILE A 9 25.11 54.09 -36.62
N TRP A 10 25.61 52.91 -36.88
CA TRP A 10 26.67 52.49 -37.81
C TRP A 10 27.08 51.05 -37.48
N LEU A 11 26.74 50.11 -38.30
CA LEU A 11 27.46 49.52 -39.47
C LEU A 11 28.74 48.75 -39.10
N SER A 12 28.64 47.52 -39.54
CA SER A 12 29.69 46.66 -40.11
C SER A 12 30.64 45.93 -39.19
N GLY A 13 30.58 44.61 -39.36
CA GLY A 13 31.57 43.67 -38.86
C GLY A 13 31.18 42.24 -39.21
N LEU A 14 31.25 41.95 -40.50
CA LEU A 14 31.25 40.60 -41.07
C LEU A 14 32.38 39.79 -40.45
N PHE A 15 32.09 38.72 -39.70
CA PHE A 15 33.02 37.63 -39.53
C PHE A 15 32.32 36.30 -39.53
N LEU A 16 32.38 35.65 -40.66
CA LEU A 16 32.13 34.24 -40.87
C LEU A 16 33.23 33.46 -40.12
N LEU A 17 32.86 32.66 -39.21
CA LEU A 17 33.61 31.46 -38.84
C LEU A 17 32.63 30.36 -38.45
N THR A 18 32.42 29.49 -39.43
CA THR A 18 31.90 28.14 -39.30
C THR A 18 32.69 27.38 -38.27
N ALA A 19 32.04 26.96 -37.20
CA ALA A 19 32.47 25.84 -36.39
C ALA A 19 31.28 24.91 -36.24
N CYS A 20 31.26 23.88 -37.10
CA CYS A 20 30.52 22.66 -36.86
C CYS A 20 30.95 22.07 -35.56
N GLY A 21 30.14 22.21 -34.54
CA GLY A 21 30.19 21.44 -33.31
C GLY A 21 28.91 20.60 -33.27
N GLU A 22 28.97 19.43 -33.85
CA GLU A 22 27.93 18.41 -33.63
C GLU A 22 27.92 18.06 -32.15
N ALA A 23 27.06 18.72 -31.42
CA ALA A 23 26.70 18.26 -30.08
C ALA A 23 25.93 16.94 -30.26
N TYR A 24 26.65 15.84 -30.14
CA TYR A 24 26.07 14.52 -29.91
C TYR A 24 25.25 14.62 -28.60
N GLN A 25 23.96 14.91 -28.75
CA GLN A 25 23.01 14.62 -27.69
C GLN A 25 22.96 13.11 -27.57
N MET A 26 23.72 12.59 -26.62
CA MET A 26 23.47 11.26 -26.08
C MET A 26 22.08 11.33 -25.43
N SER A 27 21.07 11.05 -26.22
CA SER A 27 19.75 10.69 -25.71
C SER A 27 19.99 9.46 -24.83
N ALA A 28 20.08 9.70 -23.53
CA ALA A 28 19.98 8.64 -22.54
C ALA A 28 18.67 7.94 -22.85
N LEU A 29 18.77 6.75 -23.44
CA LEU A 29 17.67 5.84 -23.66
C LEU A 29 17.15 5.46 -22.27
N SER A 30 16.23 6.27 -21.74
CA SER A 30 15.47 5.94 -20.55
C SER A 30 14.74 4.66 -20.90
N LYS A 31 15.31 3.55 -20.44
CA LYS A 31 14.64 2.24 -20.47
C LYS A 31 13.26 2.48 -19.86
N PRO A 32 12.18 2.24 -20.60
CA PRO A 32 10.85 2.38 -20.03
C PRO A 32 10.81 1.45 -18.81
N ALA A 33 10.63 2.02 -17.63
CA ALA A 33 10.30 1.24 -16.46
C ALA A 33 9.05 0.45 -16.84
N THR A 34 9.22 -0.86 -17.02
CA THR A 34 8.11 -1.77 -17.22
C THR A 34 7.22 -1.59 -16.00
N GLN A 35 6.15 -0.81 -16.14
CA GLN A 35 5.09 -0.76 -15.15
C GLN A 35 4.49 -2.16 -15.15
N GLN A 36 5.01 -3.00 -14.26
CA GLN A 36 4.33 -4.23 -13.92
C GLN A 36 2.97 -3.80 -13.37
N LYS A 37 1.95 -3.96 -14.20
CA LYS A 37 0.56 -3.87 -13.77
C LYS A 37 0.45 -4.75 -12.55
N PRO A 38 0.05 -4.23 -11.38
CA PRO A 38 -0.12 -5.06 -10.19
C PRO A 38 -1.04 -6.21 -10.60
N MET A 39 -0.58 -7.45 -10.43
CA MET A 39 -1.46 -8.60 -10.60
C MET A 39 -2.61 -8.39 -9.64
N ALA A 40 -3.83 -8.37 -10.17
CA ALA A 40 -5.02 -8.24 -9.34
C ALA A 40 -5.03 -9.45 -8.38
N HIS A 41 -4.65 -9.21 -7.14
CA HIS A 41 -4.77 -10.22 -6.10
C HIS A 41 -6.26 -10.50 -5.90
N LEU A 42 -6.59 -11.79 -5.88
CA LEU A 42 -7.92 -12.21 -5.48
C LEU A 42 -8.01 -12.09 -3.95
N GLU A 43 -9.12 -11.59 -3.45
CA GLU A 43 -9.37 -11.55 -2.03
C GLU A 43 -10.13 -12.82 -1.60
N ALA A 44 -9.76 -13.36 -0.45
CA ALA A 44 -10.51 -14.48 0.15
C ALA A 44 -11.89 -14.00 0.60
N LYS A 45 -12.91 -14.84 0.45
CA LYS A 45 -14.23 -14.59 1.01
C LYS A 45 -14.22 -14.87 2.51
N ILE A 46 -14.48 -13.84 3.32
CA ILE A 46 -14.55 -13.97 4.77
C ILE A 46 -15.99 -14.27 5.18
N ASP A 47 -16.17 -15.27 6.03
CA ASP A 47 -17.46 -15.69 6.56
C ASP A 47 -17.68 -15.16 7.99
N SER A 48 -16.62 -15.14 8.83
CA SER A 48 -16.69 -14.57 10.18
C SER A 48 -15.34 -14.06 10.68
N VAL A 49 -15.41 -13.10 11.56
CA VAL A 49 -14.27 -12.48 12.26
C VAL A 49 -14.60 -12.41 13.75
N THR A 50 -13.72 -12.96 14.59
CA THR A 50 -13.88 -12.95 16.05
C THR A 50 -12.67 -12.30 16.69
N MET A 51 -12.89 -11.26 17.49
CA MET A 51 -11.82 -10.58 18.22
C MET A 51 -11.49 -11.30 19.51
N GLN A 52 -10.21 -11.41 19.84
CA GLN A 52 -9.66 -11.94 21.08
C GLN A 52 -8.68 -10.91 21.65
N GLN A 53 -8.81 -10.66 22.95
CA GLN A 53 -7.89 -9.79 23.69
C GLN A 53 -7.29 -10.58 24.84
N SER A 54 -5.96 -10.45 25.05
CA SER A 54 -5.31 -11.08 26.20
C SER A 54 -5.69 -10.36 27.50
N GLU A 55 -5.62 -11.09 28.60
CA GLU A 55 -5.75 -10.53 29.95
C GLU A 55 -4.43 -9.92 30.46
N THR A 56 -3.33 -10.18 29.76
CA THR A 56 -2.00 -9.66 30.08
C THR A 56 -1.84 -8.21 29.62
N PHE A 57 -0.84 -7.53 30.14
CA PHE A 57 -0.51 -6.16 29.75
C PHE A 57 0.97 -6.08 29.30
N PRO A 58 1.29 -5.49 28.16
CA PRO A 58 0.38 -4.90 27.16
C PRO A 58 -0.64 -5.90 26.61
N VAL A 59 -1.85 -5.42 26.33
CA VAL A 59 -2.92 -6.24 25.75
C VAL A 59 -2.53 -6.67 24.36
N GLN A 60 -2.53 -7.96 24.11
CA GLN A 60 -2.40 -8.51 22.76
C GLN A 60 -3.80 -8.64 22.14
N VAL A 61 -3.93 -8.19 20.93
CA VAL A 61 -5.19 -8.24 20.18
C VAL A 61 -5.00 -9.15 18.98
N THR A 62 -5.79 -10.21 18.92
CA THR A 62 -5.76 -11.21 17.83
C THR A 62 -7.13 -11.29 17.22
N THR A 63 -7.20 -11.42 15.92
CA THR A 63 -8.44 -11.73 15.21
C THR A 63 -8.41 -13.15 14.68
N LEU A 64 -9.46 -13.93 14.97
CA LEU A 64 -9.69 -15.25 14.39
C LEU A 64 -10.60 -15.08 13.18
N VAL A 65 -10.08 -15.37 12.02
CA VAL A 65 -10.75 -15.19 10.73
C VAL A 65 -11.10 -16.54 10.14
N LYS A 66 -12.36 -16.74 9.78
CA LYS A 66 -12.84 -17.91 9.04
C LYS A 66 -13.38 -17.46 7.70
N GLY A 67 -13.06 -18.23 6.67
CA GLY A 67 -13.47 -17.90 5.33
C GLY A 67 -13.32 -19.04 4.35
N ARG A 68 -13.46 -18.71 3.07
CA ARG A 68 -13.38 -19.66 1.98
C ARG A 68 -12.48 -19.16 0.87
N LEU A 69 -11.64 -20.04 0.38
CA LEU A 69 -10.86 -19.86 -0.84
C LEU A 69 -11.72 -20.24 -2.06
N PRO A 70 -11.50 -19.61 -3.22
CA PRO A 70 -12.28 -19.89 -4.43
C PRO A 70 -12.19 -21.35 -4.87
N SER A 71 -11.05 -22.00 -4.64
CA SER A 71 -10.82 -23.40 -5.00
C SER A 71 -9.80 -24.05 -4.06
N LYS A 72 -9.71 -25.36 -4.09
CA LYS A 72 -8.70 -26.14 -3.34
C LYS A 72 -7.26 -25.88 -3.78
N CYS A 73 -7.06 -25.28 -4.95
CA CYS A 73 -5.73 -24.96 -5.44
C CYS A 73 -5.26 -23.56 -5.00
N ASN A 74 -6.18 -22.73 -4.53
CA ASN A 74 -5.82 -21.42 -4.01
C ASN A 74 -5.19 -21.52 -2.62
N LYS A 75 -4.29 -20.61 -2.33
CA LYS A 75 -3.68 -20.46 -1.01
C LYS A 75 -3.72 -18.98 -0.61
N ILE A 76 -3.78 -18.71 0.67
CA ILE A 76 -3.52 -17.37 1.18
C ILE A 76 -2.04 -17.11 0.94
N GLN A 77 -1.76 -16.13 0.09
CA GLN A 77 -0.40 -15.71 -0.26
C GLN A 77 0.15 -14.78 0.80
N GLU A 78 -0.67 -13.84 1.21
CA GLU A 78 -0.27 -12.80 2.13
C GLU A 78 -1.47 -12.31 2.95
N VAL A 79 -1.19 -11.89 4.17
CA VAL A 79 -2.13 -11.16 5.02
C VAL A 79 -1.53 -9.81 5.32
N GLU A 80 -2.02 -8.79 4.64
CA GLU A 80 -1.62 -7.41 4.86
C GLU A 80 -2.41 -6.81 6.01
N THR A 81 -1.74 -6.14 6.95
CA THR A 81 -2.38 -5.40 8.03
C THR A 81 -1.86 -3.97 8.03
N THR A 82 -2.75 -3.01 7.92
CA THR A 82 -2.43 -1.58 8.00
C THR A 82 -3.34 -0.90 9.02
N LEU A 83 -2.80 0.07 9.74
CA LEU A 83 -3.54 0.91 10.67
C LEU A 83 -3.55 2.35 10.15
N ARG A 84 -4.73 2.93 10.01
CA ARG A 84 -4.91 4.35 9.70
C ARG A 84 -5.89 4.93 10.72
N ASP A 85 -5.42 5.93 11.45
CA ASP A 85 -6.15 6.51 12.57
C ASP A 85 -6.53 5.43 13.61
N ASN A 86 -7.76 4.98 13.63
CA ASN A 86 -8.28 3.93 14.51
C ASN A 86 -8.91 2.76 13.74
N VAL A 87 -8.57 2.62 12.44
CA VAL A 87 -9.09 1.55 11.58
C VAL A 87 -7.95 0.63 11.15
N PHE A 88 -8.04 -0.63 11.54
CA PHE A 88 -7.21 -1.70 11.01
C PHE A 88 -7.83 -2.26 9.73
N GLU A 89 -7.09 -2.16 8.64
CA GLU A 89 -7.42 -2.84 7.39
C GLU A 89 -6.61 -4.13 7.31
N VAL A 90 -7.29 -5.27 7.27
CA VAL A 90 -6.69 -6.60 7.16
C VAL A 90 -7.15 -7.22 5.86
N LYS A 91 -6.21 -7.50 4.95
CA LYS A 91 -6.49 -8.08 3.64
C LYS A 91 -5.88 -9.46 3.53
N PHE A 92 -6.72 -10.43 3.25
CA PHE A 92 -6.32 -11.78 2.90
C PHE A 92 -6.21 -11.89 1.39
N LEU A 93 -4.99 -11.85 0.88
CA LEU A 93 -4.67 -11.94 -0.53
C LEU A 93 -4.47 -13.40 -0.93
N VAL A 94 -5.03 -13.79 -2.05
CA VAL A 94 -5.05 -15.16 -2.53
C VAL A 94 -4.29 -15.23 -3.85
N ASP A 95 -3.49 -16.28 -4.00
CA ASP A 95 -2.80 -16.57 -5.26
C ASP A 95 -3.81 -16.75 -6.40
N PRO A 96 -3.63 -16.08 -7.54
CA PRO A 96 -4.39 -16.41 -8.73
C PRO A 96 -3.98 -17.80 -9.21
N VAL A 97 -4.93 -18.72 -9.25
CA VAL A 97 -4.67 -20.05 -9.78
C VAL A 97 -4.63 -20.00 -11.30
N LEU A 98 -3.49 -20.34 -11.86
CA LEU A 98 -3.27 -20.43 -13.30
C LEU A 98 -3.42 -21.87 -13.84
N PHE A 99 -3.84 -22.82 -13.01
CA PHE A 99 -3.92 -24.22 -13.42
C PHE A 99 -5.27 -24.54 -14.08
N LEU A 100 -5.22 -25.01 -15.31
CA LEU A 100 -6.40 -25.38 -16.12
C LEU A 100 -7.23 -26.54 -15.52
N ASN A 101 -6.67 -27.31 -14.61
CA ASN A 101 -7.29 -28.50 -14.02
C ASN A 101 -7.61 -28.37 -12.54
N CYS A 102 -7.77 -27.15 -12.04
CA CYS A 102 -8.13 -26.95 -10.65
C CYS A 102 -9.62 -27.23 -10.40
N PRO A 103 -9.96 -28.04 -9.38
CA PRO A 103 -11.35 -28.21 -8.98
C PRO A 103 -11.97 -26.90 -8.55
N THR A 104 -13.17 -26.60 -9.00
CA THR A 104 -13.91 -25.36 -8.64
C THR A 104 -14.51 -25.42 -7.24
N GLN A 105 -14.29 -26.50 -6.49
CA GLN A 105 -14.78 -26.63 -5.13
C GLN A 105 -14.02 -25.70 -4.19
N SER A 106 -14.75 -24.83 -3.49
CA SER A 106 -14.17 -23.94 -2.47
C SER A 106 -13.58 -24.72 -1.29
N GLU A 107 -12.58 -24.13 -0.62
CA GLU A 107 -11.93 -24.68 0.56
C GLU A 107 -12.08 -23.74 1.73
N ASN A 108 -12.48 -24.26 2.90
CA ASN A 108 -12.58 -23.47 4.11
C ASN A 108 -11.19 -23.25 4.71
N PHE A 109 -10.98 -22.08 5.30
CA PHE A 109 -9.80 -21.80 6.09
C PHE A 109 -10.16 -21.14 7.42
N GLU A 110 -9.26 -21.28 8.39
CA GLU A 110 -9.29 -20.58 9.66
C GLU A 110 -7.87 -20.09 9.95
N GLN A 111 -7.72 -18.81 10.23
CA GLN A 111 -6.42 -18.20 10.49
C GLN A 111 -6.50 -17.17 11.60
N LYS A 112 -5.50 -17.17 12.50
CA LYS A 112 -5.29 -16.11 13.48
C LYS A 112 -4.39 -15.05 12.90
N VAL A 113 -4.72 -13.79 13.16
CA VAL A 113 -3.94 -12.62 12.76
C VAL A 113 -3.76 -11.73 13.99
N ASP A 114 -2.52 -11.50 14.38
CA ASP A 114 -2.19 -10.61 15.48
C ASP A 114 -2.19 -9.17 14.96
N LEU A 115 -2.91 -8.30 15.65
CA LEU A 115 -2.96 -6.89 15.33
C LEU A 115 -1.88 -6.15 16.12
N PRO A 116 -1.13 -5.22 15.51
CA PRO A 116 -0.11 -4.44 16.21
C PRO A 116 -0.75 -3.41 17.14
N ALA A 117 -1.22 -3.89 18.30
CA ALA A 117 -1.94 -3.08 19.28
C ALA A 117 -1.03 -2.45 20.34
N GLU A 118 0.26 -2.81 20.38
CA GLU A 118 1.22 -2.21 21.32
C GLU A 118 1.46 -0.73 20.97
N GLY A 119 1.51 0.13 21.99
CA GLY A 119 1.68 1.56 21.82
C GLY A 119 0.40 2.34 21.49
N LEU A 120 -0.72 1.66 21.25
CA LEU A 120 -1.99 2.32 20.98
C LEU A 120 -2.56 2.99 22.22
N LYS A 121 -3.25 4.10 22.02
CA LYS A 121 -3.98 4.80 23.09
C LYS A 121 -5.28 4.10 23.46
N ALA A 122 -5.78 4.39 24.67
CA ALA A 122 -7.14 3.99 25.04
C ALA A 122 -8.15 4.52 24.03
N GLY A 123 -9.07 3.65 23.60
CA GLY A 123 -10.04 4.01 22.56
C GLY A 123 -10.71 2.79 21.96
N GLU A 124 -11.61 3.07 21.02
CA GLU A 124 -12.26 2.07 20.19
C GLU A 124 -11.57 2.00 18.83
N TYR A 125 -11.28 0.79 18.38
CA TYR A 125 -10.62 0.50 17.12
C TYR A 125 -11.52 -0.37 16.26
N VAL A 126 -11.69 0.04 15.02
CA VAL A 126 -12.43 -0.72 14.01
C VAL A 126 -11.46 -1.66 13.30
N VAL A 127 -11.91 -2.85 12.98
CA VAL A 127 -11.15 -3.85 12.22
C VAL A 127 -11.98 -4.25 11.01
N ASN A 128 -11.48 -3.97 9.84
CA ASN A 128 -12.06 -4.35 8.56
C ASN A 128 -11.24 -5.49 7.94
N VAL A 129 -11.84 -6.67 7.83
CA VAL A 129 -11.19 -7.84 7.24
C VAL A 129 -11.91 -8.17 5.94
N ASN A 130 -11.34 -7.85 4.78
CA ASN A 130 -11.95 -8.03 3.46
C ASN A 130 -13.44 -7.64 3.47
N ASN A 131 -13.77 -6.43 3.94
CA ASN A 131 -15.12 -5.87 4.06
C ASN A 131 -16.02 -6.43 5.21
N ILE A 132 -15.53 -7.34 6.05
CA ILE A 132 -16.21 -7.71 7.29
C ILE A 132 -15.69 -6.82 8.43
N ILE A 133 -16.62 -6.05 9.02
CA ILE A 133 -16.29 -5.04 10.02
C ILE A 133 -16.59 -5.57 11.44
N THR A 134 -15.65 -5.39 12.34
CA THR A 134 -15.78 -5.63 13.77
C THR A 134 -15.03 -4.53 14.53
N SER A 135 -15.02 -4.58 15.87
CA SER A 135 -14.26 -3.62 16.68
C SER A 135 -13.74 -4.24 17.97
N PHE A 136 -12.77 -3.55 18.58
CA PHE A 136 -12.31 -3.83 19.93
C PHE A 136 -12.05 -2.52 20.68
N ARG A 137 -11.98 -2.58 22.01
CA ARG A 137 -11.74 -1.41 22.84
C ARG A 137 -10.55 -1.64 23.77
N LEU A 138 -9.61 -0.70 23.77
CA LEU A 138 -8.57 -0.58 24.77
C LEU A 138 -9.04 0.35 25.88
N ARG A 139 -9.07 -0.16 27.13
CA ARG A 139 -9.54 0.62 28.28
C ARG A 139 -8.50 1.59 28.81
N LYS A 140 -7.23 1.38 28.50
CA LYS A 140 -6.08 2.21 28.86
C LYS A 140 -5.05 2.19 27.74
N ASP A 141 -4.13 3.14 27.76
CA ASP A 141 -3.03 3.19 26.79
C ASP A 141 -2.21 1.91 26.86
N ASN A 142 -1.99 1.27 25.72
CA ASN A 142 -1.43 -0.08 25.61
C ASN A 142 0.10 -0.06 25.42
N HIS A 143 0.81 0.60 26.33
CA HIS A 143 2.27 0.64 26.33
C HIS A 143 2.82 0.44 27.74
N LEU A 144 3.97 -0.22 27.85
CA LEU A 144 4.68 -0.33 29.11
C LEU A 144 5.18 1.06 29.52
N GLN A 145 4.74 1.55 30.68
CA GLN A 145 5.30 2.76 31.27
C GLN A 145 6.66 2.40 31.87
N VAL A 146 7.73 2.91 31.28
CA VAL A 146 9.04 2.87 31.92
C VAL A 146 9.00 3.90 33.03
N GLN A 147 8.93 3.45 34.28
CA GLN A 147 9.12 4.32 35.44
C GLN A 147 10.60 4.69 35.50
N HIS A 148 10.91 5.97 35.34
CA HIS A 148 12.21 6.57 35.58
C HIS A 148 12.39 6.94 37.06
#